data_5e782f9cb5272c2abbdd313938e55b86
#
_entry.id   5e782f9cb5272c2abbdd313938e55b86
#
_cell.length_a   1.000
_cell.length_b   1.000
_cell.length_c   1.000
_cell.angle_alpha   90.00
_cell.angle_beta   90.00
_cell.angle_gamma   90.00
#
_symmetry.space_group_name_H-M   'P 1'
#
loop_
_entity.id
_entity.type
_entity.pdbx_description
1 polymer ?
#
loop_
_entity_poly.entity_id
_entity_poly.type
_entity_poly.pdbx_seq_one_letter_code
_entity_poly.pdbx_strand_id
1 'polypeptide(L)'
;DYLTCLDDCDVIMKAPGVILKNIVSDEIKAKITSQTDLFLRFCDNMIIGITGTKGKSTTSSLIKFFIEKSGKDTMLIGNIGVPPLERREEFTKDCVIVCEMSCHQLEYVKASPDVAVLLNIYPEHLDHYTDFAAYRNAKLNIFRYQNENDTLIIGEEVKQYADTKARVITAGFSCGDIGTRNGGIFIGDEFYPAEMIDTKLKGEHNLYN
;
A
#
# COMPACT_ATOMS: atom_id res chain seq x y z
N ASP A 1 -18.20 -4.88 -27.86
CA ASP A 1 -16.89 -4.81 -27.19
C ASP A 1 -16.85 -3.55 -26.32
N TYR A 2 -16.68 -3.69 -25.00
CA TYR A 2 -16.66 -2.55 -24.06
C TYR A 2 -15.48 -1.58 -24.31
N LEU A 3 -14.48 -1.98 -25.08
CA LEU A 3 -13.33 -1.12 -25.44
C LEU A 3 -13.68 -0.10 -26.53
N THR A 4 -14.72 -0.33 -27.33
CA THR A 4 -15.06 0.53 -28.47
C THR A 4 -15.71 1.86 -28.07
N CYS A 5 -16.20 1.99 -26.85
CA CYS A 5 -16.84 3.21 -26.34
C CYS A 5 -15.95 4.05 -25.42
N LEU A 6 -14.68 3.65 -25.20
CA LEU A 6 -13.80 4.32 -24.24
C LEU A 6 -13.44 5.77 -24.65
N ASP A 7 -13.36 6.04 -25.96
CA ASP A 7 -13.08 7.38 -26.47
C ASP A 7 -14.20 8.37 -26.15
N ASP A 8 -15.44 7.89 -26.16
CA ASP A 8 -16.65 8.69 -25.92
C ASP A 8 -16.95 8.93 -24.43
N CYS A 9 -16.18 8.29 -23.52
CA CYS A 9 -16.37 8.45 -22.09
C CYS A 9 -15.54 9.62 -21.54
N ASP A 10 -16.11 10.41 -20.63
CA ASP A 10 -15.39 11.44 -19.86
C ASP A 10 -14.62 10.82 -18.69
N VAL A 11 -15.18 9.76 -18.08
CA VAL A 11 -14.60 9.02 -16.93
C VAL A 11 -14.78 7.54 -17.16
N ILE A 12 -13.73 6.77 -16.91
CA ILE A 12 -13.70 5.31 -17.05
C ILE A 12 -13.42 4.67 -15.71
N MET A 13 -14.41 4.00 -15.14
CA MET A 13 -14.27 3.24 -13.89
C MET A 13 -13.69 1.85 -14.19
N LYS A 14 -12.43 1.62 -13.87
CA LYS A 14 -11.75 0.34 -14.10
C LYS A 14 -11.82 -0.57 -12.87
N ALA A 15 -12.33 -1.78 -13.05
CA ALA A 15 -12.18 -2.84 -12.05
C ALA A 15 -10.74 -3.39 -12.04
N PRO A 16 -10.18 -3.78 -10.88
CA PRO A 16 -8.77 -4.21 -10.77
C PRO A 16 -8.40 -5.38 -11.70
N GLY A 17 -9.32 -6.33 -11.94
CA GLY A 17 -9.09 -7.49 -12.81
C GLY A 17 -9.12 -7.23 -14.31
N VAL A 18 -9.52 -6.02 -14.74
CA VAL A 18 -9.56 -5.69 -16.17
C VAL A 18 -8.15 -5.38 -16.68
N ILE A 19 -7.72 -6.09 -17.73
CA ILE A 19 -6.39 -5.93 -18.33
C ILE A 19 -6.51 -5.00 -19.54
N LEU A 20 -5.85 -3.84 -19.48
CA LEU A 20 -5.84 -2.87 -20.56
C LEU A 20 -4.51 -2.82 -21.32
N LYS A 21 -3.41 -3.32 -20.77
CA LYS A 21 -2.05 -3.34 -21.37
C LYS A 21 -1.85 -2.21 -22.41
N ASN A 22 -1.47 -2.55 -23.63
CA ASN A 22 -1.22 -1.62 -24.74
C ASN A 22 -2.49 -1.30 -25.56
N ILE A 23 -3.67 -1.63 -25.05
CA ILE A 23 -4.95 -1.52 -25.80
C ILE A 23 -5.44 -0.06 -25.81
N VAL A 24 -5.03 0.75 -24.84
CA VAL A 24 -5.55 2.11 -24.64
C VAL A 24 -4.47 3.18 -24.77
N SER A 25 -4.84 4.31 -25.37
CA SER A 25 -3.98 5.50 -25.50
C SER A 25 -3.75 6.18 -24.14
N ASP A 26 -2.78 7.09 -24.07
CA ASP A 26 -2.53 7.86 -22.85
C ASP A 26 -3.70 8.82 -22.53
N GLU A 27 -4.45 9.28 -23.56
CA GLU A 27 -5.67 10.06 -23.38
C GLU A 27 -6.76 9.24 -22.66
N ILE A 28 -6.95 7.98 -23.05
CA ILE A 28 -7.88 7.08 -22.38
C ILE A 28 -7.39 6.79 -20.95
N LYS A 29 -6.09 6.52 -20.75
CA LYS A 29 -5.51 6.30 -19.41
C LYS A 29 -5.75 7.48 -18.47
N ALA A 30 -5.71 8.71 -18.99
CA ALA A 30 -5.98 9.91 -18.19
C ALA A 30 -7.42 9.95 -17.66
N LYS A 31 -8.39 9.37 -18.37
CA LYS A 31 -9.80 9.27 -17.98
C LYS A 31 -10.07 8.13 -17.00
N ILE A 32 -9.13 7.19 -16.82
CA ILE A 32 -9.30 6.03 -15.95
C ILE A 32 -9.24 6.46 -14.47
N THR A 33 -10.20 5.98 -13.71
CA THR A 33 -10.24 5.97 -12.25
C THR A 33 -10.60 4.57 -11.75
N SER A 34 -10.58 4.37 -10.45
CA SER A 34 -10.97 3.12 -9.80
C SER A 34 -11.62 3.41 -8.45
N GLN A 35 -12.27 2.40 -7.87
CA GLN A 35 -12.81 2.50 -6.52
C GLN A 35 -11.71 2.89 -5.51
N THR A 36 -10.50 2.33 -5.65
CA THR A 36 -9.34 2.67 -4.81
C THR A 36 -8.89 4.10 -5.02
N ASP A 37 -8.83 4.59 -6.26
CA ASP A 37 -8.46 5.98 -6.57
C ASP A 37 -9.45 6.98 -5.96
N LEU A 38 -10.75 6.73 -6.14
CA LEU A 38 -11.79 7.58 -5.56
C LEU A 38 -11.73 7.55 -4.03
N PHE A 39 -11.51 6.39 -3.43
CA PHE A 39 -11.37 6.28 -1.99
C PHE A 39 -10.20 7.10 -1.46
N LEU A 40 -9.01 6.98 -2.05
CA LEU A 40 -7.83 7.75 -1.64
C LEU A 40 -8.01 9.26 -1.80
N ARG A 41 -8.78 9.70 -2.79
CA ARG A 41 -9.01 11.13 -3.08
C ARG A 41 -10.07 11.78 -2.22
N PHE A 42 -11.05 11.02 -1.73
CA PHE A 42 -12.25 11.56 -1.09
C PHE A 42 -12.50 11.03 0.33
N CYS A 43 -11.59 10.26 0.89
CA CYS A 43 -11.62 9.87 2.29
C CYS A 43 -10.88 10.91 3.14
N ASP A 44 -11.56 11.47 4.14
CA ASP A 44 -10.99 12.48 5.04
C ASP A 44 -10.27 11.86 6.24
N ASN A 45 -10.36 10.53 6.41
CA ASN A 45 -9.69 9.82 7.48
C ASN A 45 -8.20 9.59 7.15
N MET A 46 -7.38 9.46 8.19
CA MET A 46 -6.00 9.03 8.02
C MET A 46 -5.93 7.63 7.41
N ILE A 47 -5.25 7.50 6.27
CA ILE A 47 -5.09 6.23 5.55
C ILE A 47 -3.65 5.76 5.67
N ILE A 48 -3.47 4.52 6.18
CA ILE A 48 -2.23 3.77 6.11
C ILE A 48 -2.38 2.74 4.99
N GLY A 49 -1.73 2.95 3.86
CA GLY A 49 -1.78 2.07 2.70
C GLY A 49 -0.61 1.11 2.67
N ILE A 50 -0.88 -0.19 2.49
CA ILE A 50 0.15 -1.23 2.50
C ILE A 50 0.18 -1.96 1.17
N THR A 51 1.35 -2.04 0.53
CA THR A 51 1.60 -2.87 -0.64
C THR A 51 2.93 -3.60 -0.56
N GLY A 52 3.11 -4.55 -1.43
CA GLY A 52 4.30 -5.37 -1.56
C GLY A 52 3.97 -6.61 -2.40
N THR A 53 4.96 -7.38 -2.77
CA THR A 53 4.72 -8.70 -3.37
C THR A 53 4.28 -9.68 -2.29
N LYS A 54 5.00 -9.74 -1.17
CA LYS A 54 4.72 -10.61 -0.01
C LYS A 54 4.58 -9.79 1.28
N GLY A 55 3.91 -10.33 2.27
CA GLY A 55 3.80 -9.77 3.61
C GLY A 55 2.63 -8.80 3.83
N LYS A 56 1.95 -8.33 2.80
CA LYS A 56 0.86 -7.34 2.89
C LYS A 56 -0.17 -7.64 3.98
N SER A 57 -0.79 -8.81 3.93
CA SER A 57 -1.90 -9.17 4.84
C SER A 57 -1.43 -9.32 6.30
N THR A 58 -0.22 -9.86 6.50
CA THR A 58 0.37 -9.96 7.84
C THR A 58 0.63 -8.56 8.40
N THR A 59 1.31 -7.70 7.63
CA THR A 59 1.64 -6.34 8.04
C THR A 59 0.40 -5.50 8.29
N SER A 60 -0.61 -5.55 7.40
CA SER A 60 -1.87 -4.82 7.57
C SER A 60 -2.60 -5.24 8.85
N SER A 61 -2.65 -6.56 9.11
CA SER A 61 -3.30 -7.10 10.31
C SER A 61 -2.55 -6.70 11.58
N LEU A 62 -1.22 -6.69 11.56
CA LEU A 62 -0.40 -6.26 12.69
C LEU A 62 -0.57 -4.76 12.97
N ILE A 63 -0.52 -3.91 11.94
CA ILE A 63 -0.72 -2.47 12.08
C ILE A 63 -2.11 -2.21 12.70
N LYS A 64 -3.16 -2.83 12.16
CA LYS A 64 -4.50 -2.73 12.74
C LYS A 64 -4.52 -3.13 14.21
N PHE A 65 -3.96 -4.28 14.53
CA PHE A 65 -3.90 -4.79 15.91
C PHE A 65 -3.22 -3.81 16.87
N PHE A 66 -2.07 -3.23 16.49
CA PHE A 66 -1.36 -2.28 17.34
C PHE A 66 -2.12 -0.97 17.51
N ILE A 67 -2.78 -0.47 16.46
CA ILE A 67 -3.64 0.72 16.54
C ILE A 67 -4.81 0.47 17.50
N GLU A 68 -5.50 -0.67 17.41
CA GLU A 68 -6.56 -1.07 18.35
C GLU A 68 -6.05 -1.16 19.80
N LYS A 69 -4.87 -1.75 19.99
CA LYS A 69 -4.24 -1.85 21.32
C LYS A 69 -3.85 -0.49 21.89
N SER A 70 -3.59 0.51 21.05
CA SER A 70 -3.36 1.89 21.51
C SER A 70 -4.65 2.62 21.89
N GLY A 71 -5.83 1.99 21.75
CA GLY A 71 -7.14 2.57 22.09
C GLY A 71 -7.73 3.45 20.98
N LYS A 72 -7.15 3.46 19.77
CA LYS A 72 -7.69 4.20 18.63
C LYS A 72 -8.65 3.33 17.82
N ASP A 73 -9.69 3.98 17.28
CA ASP A 73 -10.57 3.35 16.31
C ASP A 73 -9.84 3.08 15.01
N THR A 74 -10.03 1.89 14.43
CA THR A 74 -9.36 1.51 13.19
C THR A 74 -10.13 0.45 12.42
N MET A 75 -10.05 0.53 11.11
CA MET A 75 -10.67 -0.44 10.20
C MET A 75 -9.68 -0.96 9.17
N LEU A 76 -9.71 -2.27 8.91
CA LEU A 76 -8.93 -2.92 7.87
C LEU A 76 -9.81 -3.17 6.65
N ILE A 77 -9.37 -2.63 5.51
CA ILE A 77 -10.10 -2.68 4.24
C ILE A 77 -9.17 -2.96 3.06
N GLY A 78 -9.72 -3.08 1.87
CA GLY A 78 -8.98 -3.14 0.61
C GLY A 78 -8.93 -4.53 -0.01
N ASN A 79 -7.75 -5.02 -0.37
CA ASN A 79 -7.57 -6.33 -1.02
C ASN A 79 -7.92 -7.51 -0.11
N ILE A 80 -7.89 -7.31 1.19
CA ILE A 80 -8.46 -8.20 2.22
C ILE A 80 -9.57 -7.47 2.96
N GLY A 81 -10.56 -8.22 3.45
CA GLY A 81 -11.72 -7.65 4.13
C GLY A 81 -12.77 -7.14 3.14
N VAL A 82 -13.19 -5.90 3.29
CA VAL A 82 -14.29 -5.30 2.53
C VAL A 82 -13.75 -4.23 1.58
N PRO A 83 -14.36 -4.06 0.38
CA PRO A 83 -14.01 -2.98 -0.52
C PRO A 83 -14.10 -1.60 0.16
N PRO A 84 -13.16 -0.67 -0.13
CA PRO A 84 -13.05 0.58 0.61
C PRO A 84 -14.33 1.42 0.70
N LEU A 85 -15.10 1.51 -0.38
CA LEU A 85 -16.31 2.35 -0.41
C LEU A 85 -17.53 1.72 0.26
N GLU A 86 -17.57 0.41 0.45
CA GLU A 86 -18.75 -0.28 1.04
C GLU A 86 -18.96 0.05 2.51
N ARG A 87 -17.90 0.42 3.23
CA ARG A 87 -17.94 0.66 4.67
C ARG A 87 -17.67 2.12 5.05
N ARG A 88 -17.68 3.04 4.09
CA ARG A 88 -17.38 4.45 4.35
C ARG A 88 -18.29 5.07 5.42
N GLU A 89 -19.55 4.68 5.47
CA GLU A 89 -20.52 5.20 6.44
C GLU A 89 -20.26 4.72 7.89
N GLU A 90 -19.41 3.70 8.06
CA GLU A 90 -19.03 3.17 9.38
C GLU A 90 -17.82 3.89 9.97
N PHE A 91 -17.12 4.74 9.19
CA PHE A 91 -15.92 5.42 9.66
C PHE A 91 -16.29 6.56 10.60
N THR A 92 -15.84 6.46 11.86
CA THR A 92 -15.86 7.61 12.76
C THR A 92 -14.83 8.65 12.28
N LYS A 93 -14.98 9.90 12.71
CA LYS A 93 -14.07 10.98 12.28
C LYS A 93 -12.60 10.70 12.60
N ASP A 94 -12.34 10.00 13.71
CA ASP A 94 -10.99 9.71 14.20
C ASP A 94 -10.51 8.28 13.86
N CYS A 95 -11.29 7.54 13.06
CA CYS A 95 -10.94 6.20 12.64
C CYS A 95 -9.71 6.22 11.73
N VAL A 96 -8.70 5.43 12.05
CA VAL A 96 -7.52 5.20 11.20
C VAL A 96 -7.79 4.04 10.26
N ILE A 97 -7.69 4.28 8.97
CA ILE A 97 -7.96 3.28 7.94
C ILE A 97 -6.67 2.56 7.55
N VAL A 98 -6.62 1.27 7.79
CA VAL A 98 -5.53 0.39 7.30
C VAL A 98 -6.00 -0.25 6.00
N CYS A 99 -5.35 0.09 4.88
CA CYS A 99 -5.78 -0.32 3.55
C CYS A 99 -4.74 -1.20 2.86
N GLU A 100 -5.03 -2.50 2.70
CA GLU A 100 -4.21 -3.37 1.89
C GLU A 100 -4.46 -3.11 0.41
N MET A 101 -3.42 -2.83 -0.37
CA MET A 101 -3.53 -2.51 -1.79
C MET A 101 -2.72 -3.46 -2.67
N SER A 102 -3.38 -4.10 -3.64
CA SER A 102 -2.72 -4.88 -4.68
C SER A 102 -2.12 -4.00 -5.79
N CYS A 103 -1.22 -4.55 -6.60
CA CYS A 103 -0.71 -3.86 -7.78
C CYS A 103 -1.82 -3.48 -8.76
N HIS A 104 -2.84 -4.35 -8.93
CA HIS A 104 -3.98 -4.09 -9.82
C HIS A 104 -4.86 -2.92 -9.35
N GLN A 105 -5.00 -2.75 -8.03
CA GLN A 105 -5.72 -1.60 -7.45
C GLN A 105 -4.91 -0.31 -7.58
N LEU A 106 -3.58 -0.38 -7.52
CA LEU A 106 -2.67 0.77 -7.61
C LEU A 106 -2.36 1.21 -9.05
N GLU A 107 -2.69 0.41 -10.06
CA GLU A 107 -2.25 0.61 -11.46
C GLU A 107 -2.58 2.00 -12.02
N TYR A 108 -3.77 2.52 -11.72
CA TYR A 108 -4.25 3.81 -12.25
C TYR A 108 -4.66 4.81 -11.17
N VAL A 109 -4.19 4.65 -9.93
CA VAL A 109 -4.46 5.65 -8.88
C VAL A 109 -3.71 6.94 -9.18
N LYS A 110 -4.33 8.06 -8.76
CA LYS A 110 -3.80 9.43 -8.90
C LYS A 110 -3.75 10.14 -7.54
N ALA A 111 -3.79 9.36 -6.46
CA ALA A 111 -3.64 9.81 -5.08
C ALA A 111 -2.88 8.76 -4.29
N SER A 112 -2.29 9.17 -3.18
CA SER A 112 -1.54 8.31 -2.26
C SER A 112 -2.11 8.41 -0.85
N PRO A 113 -1.97 7.38 0.00
CA PRO A 113 -2.33 7.46 1.41
C PRO A 113 -1.37 8.38 2.19
N ASP A 114 -1.82 8.86 3.37
CA ASP A 114 -1.00 9.69 4.27
C ASP A 114 0.26 8.95 4.74
N VAL A 115 0.12 7.66 5.01
CA VAL A 115 1.24 6.76 5.29
C VAL A 115 1.23 5.63 4.26
N ALA A 116 2.26 5.58 3.41
CA ALA A 116 2.48 4.49 2.48
C ALA A 116 3.49 3.49 3.04
N VAL A 117 3.20 2.21 2.93
CA VAL A 117 4.11 1.11 3.29
C VAL A 117 4.38 0.26 2.06
N LEU A 118 5.61 0.27 1.58
CA LEU A 118 6.08 -0.59 0.49
C LEU A 118 7.08 -1.61 1.03
N LEU A 119 6.63 -2.86 1.18
CA LEU A 119 7.41 -3.92 1.82
C LEU A 119 8.55 -4.43 0.92
N ASN A 120 8.20 -4.90 -0.28
CA ASN A 120 9.12 -5.55 -1.20
C ASN A 120 8.50 -5.61 -2.61
N ILE A 121 9.36 -5.81 -3.63
CA ILE A 121 8.92 -6.00 -5.02
C ILE A 121 9.73 -7.14 -5.64
N TYR A 122 9.07 -8.27 -5.93
CA TYR A 122 9.63 -9.42 -6.66
C TYR A 122 8.79 -9.66 -7.92
N PRO A 123 9.34 -10.28 -8.98
CA PRO A 123 8.58 -10.58 -10.20
C PRO A 123 7.35 -11.44 -9.91
N GLU A 124 6.17 -10.91 -10.24
CA GLU A 124 4.87 -11.57 -10.10
C GLU A 124 3.88 -10.95 -11.10
N HIS A 125 2.77 -11.61 -11.43
CA HIS A 125 1.69 -11.11 -12.31
C HIS A 125 2.16 -10.64 -13.71
N LEU A 126 3.17 -11.30 -14.31
CA LEU A 126 3.66 -10.98 -15.66
C LEU A 126 2.68 -11.36 -16.77
N ASP A 127 1.64 -12.11 -16.45
CA ASP A 127 0.47 -12.36 -17.30
C ASP A 127 -0.42 -11.12 -17.46
N HIS A 128 -0.52 -10.29 -16.41
CA HIS A 128 -1.30 -9.05 -16.40
C HIS A 128 -0.49 -7.86 -16.97
N TYR A 129 0.76 -7.71 -16.56
CA TYR A 129 1.63 -6.59 -16.95
C TYR A 129 2.45 -6.92 -18.20
N THR A 130 2.87 -5.88 -18.95
CA THR A 130 3.72 -6.04 -20.15
C THR A 130 5.10 -6.57 -19.77
N ASP A 131 5.63 -6.14 -18.61
CA ASP A 131 6.94 -6.50 -18.11
C ASP A 131 7.02 -6.22 -16.59
N PHE A 132 8.17 -6.54 -16.00
CA PHE A 132 8.43 -6.29 -14.57
C PHE A 132 8.44 -4.80 -14.23
N ALA A 133 8.85 -3.92 -15.14
CA ALA A 133 8.88 -2.48 -14.88
C ALA A 133 7.45 -1.92 -14.76
N ALA A 134 6.52 -2.37 -15.59
CA ALA A 134 5.11 -2.00 -15.50
C ALA A 134 4.49 -2.46 -14.17
N TYR A 135 4.74 -3.71 -13.75
CA TYR A 135 4.30 -4.23 -12.45
C TYR A 135 4.86 -3.42 -11.28
N ARG A 136 6.18 -3.17 -11.29
CA ARG A 136 6.84 -2.33 -10.28
C ARG A 136 6.23 -0.95 -10.23
N ASN A 137 6.08 -0.28 -11.39
CA ASN A 137 5.54 1.08 -11.47
C ASN A 137 4.11 1.16 -10.92
N ALA A 138 3.28 0.14 -11.13
CA ALA A 138 1.96 0.07 -10.52
C ALA A 138 2.05 0.11 -8.98
N LYS A 139 2.98 -0.65 -8.36
CA LYS A 139 3.17 -0.61 -6.90
C LYS A 139 3.72 0.72 -6.39
N LEU A 140 4.63 1.35 -7.14
CA LEU A 140 5.21 2.65 -6.76
C LEU A 140 4.16 3.76 -6.71
N ASN A 141 3.00 3.61 -7.36
CA ASN A 141 1.92 4.57 -7.27
C ASN A 141 1.40 4.75 -5.84
N ILE A 142 1.67 3.82 -4.91
CA ILE A 142 1.27 3.96 -3.51
C ILE A 142 1.83 5.21 -2.85
N PHE A 143 2.99 5.70 -3.27
CA PHE A 143 3.63 6.91 -2.72
C PHE A 143 3.89 8.02 -3.75
N ARG A 144 3.62 7.78 -5.03
CA ARG A 144 3.96 8.72 -6.13
C ARG A 144 3.33 10.10 -5.97
N TYR A 145 2.18 10.18 -5.31
CA TYR A 145 1.40 11.40 -5.14
C TYR A 145 1.48 11.96 -3.71
N GLN A 146 2.38 11.42 -2.88
CA GLN A 146 2.65 11.94 -1.55
C GLN A 146 3.34 13.30 -1.58
N ASN A 147 3.08 14.10 -0.55
CA ASN A 147 3.67 15.42 -0.30
C ASN A 147 4.51 15.42 1.00
N GLU A 148 5.03 16.57 1.39
CA GLU A 148 5.91 16.73 2.56
C GLU A 148 5.26 16.44 3.91
N ASN A 149 3.93 16.38 3.99
CA ASN A 149 3.20 16.03 5.22
C ASN A 149 2.99 14.53 5.37
N ASP A 150 3.24 13.77 4.32
CA ASP A 150 3.03 12.33 4.26
C ASP A 150 4.27 11.56 4.69
N THR A 151 4.11 10.26 4.89
CA THR A 151 5.22 9.36 5.28
C THR A 151 5.27 8.14 4.37
N LEU A 152 6.46 7.83 3.86
CA LEU A 152 6.76 6.57 3.19
C LEU A 152 7.60 5.68 4.11
N ILE A 153 7.08 4.49 4.44
CA ILE A 153 7.85 3.40 5.05
C ILE A 153 8.20 2.43 3.94
N ILE A 154 9.48 2.19 3.72
CA ILE A 154 9.94 1.41 2.57
C ILE A 154 10.99 0.38 2.97
N GLY A 155 10.83 -0.84 2.46
CA GLY A 155 11.82 -1.90 2.64
C GLY A 155 13.19 -1.51 2.08
N GLU A 156 14.26 -1.78 2.81
CA GLU A 156 15.64 -1.43 2.45
C GLU A 156 16.04 -1.95 1.06
N GLU A 157 15.53 -3.14 0.66
CA GLU A 157 15.80 -3.76 -0.64
C GLU A 157 15.22 -3.00 -1.83
N VAL A 158 14.24 -2.14 -1.58
CA VAL A 158 13.51 -1.38 -2.63
C VAL A 158 13.61 0.14 -2.46
N LYS A 159 14.42 0.61 -1.50
CA LYS A 159 14.59 2.04 -1.19
C LYS A 159 15.11 2.87 -2.37
N GLN A 160 15.85 2.26 -3.32
CA GLN A 160 16.31 2.94 -4.53
C GLN A 160 15.16 3.46 -5.41
N TYR A 161 13.92 3.03 -5.16
CA TYR A 161 12.74 3.51 -5.88
C TYR A 161 12.00 4.64 -5.15
N ALA A 162 12.48 5.10 -3.99
CA ALA A 162 11.85 6.13 -3.16
C ALA A 162 12.03 7.54 -3.75
N ASP A 163 11.38 7.81 -4.87
CA ASP A 163 11.29 9.15 -5.47
C ASP A 163 9.99 9.82 -5.01
N THR A 164 10.05 10.52 -3.88
CA THR A 164 8.91 11.16 -3.22
C THR A 164 9.32 12.42 -2.46
N LYS A 165 8.36 13.31 -2.18
CA LYS A 165 8.53 14.47 -1.28
C LYS A 165 8.22 14.12 0.18
N ALA A 166 7.64 12.96 0.44
CA ALA A 166 7.28 12.51 1.77
C ALA A 166 8.51 12.24 2.64
N ARG A 167 8.29 12.24 3.96
CA ARG A 167 9.29 11.73 4.90
C ARG A 167 9.51 10.24 4.65
N VAL A 168 10.75 9.84 4.37
CA VAL A 168 11.10 8.42 4.13
C VAL A 168 11.64 7.79 5.41
N ILE A 169 11.13 6.62 5.75
CA ILE A 169 11.59 5.73 6.83
C ILE A 169 11.93 4.39 6.18
N THR A 170 13.16 3.92 6.36
CA THR A 170 13.61 2.64 5.81
C THR A 170 13.44 1.51 6.81
N ALA A 171 12.94 0.37 6.35
CA ALA A 171 12.77 -0.85 7.16
C ALA A 171 13.66 -1.97 6.63
N GLY A 172 14.48 -2.61 7.49
CA GLY A 172 15.42 -3.60 7.01
C GLY A 172 15.89 -4.64 8.02
N PHE A 173 16.64 -5.63 7.53
CA PHE A 173 17.36 -6.59 8.35
C PHE A 173 18.73 -6.01 8.69
N SER A 174 18.97 -5.74 9.99
CA SER A 174 20.23 -5.19 10.50
C SER A 174 20.62 -3.81 9.94
N CYS A 175 19.73 -3.15 9.18
CA CYS A 175 19.93 -1.85 8.56
C CYS A 175 18.61 -1.10 8.43
N GLY A 176 18.66 0.20 8.12
CA GLY A 176 17.50 1.07 8.03
C GLY A 176 17.24 1.84 9.33
N ASP A 177 16.14 2.60 9.34
CA ASP A 177 15.67 3.37 10.47
C ASP A 177 14.93 2.50 11.49
N ILE A 178 14.24 1.48 11.00
CA ILE A 178 13.53 0.45 11.77
C ILE A 178 13.84 -0.93 11.22
N GLY A 179 13.70 -1.97 12.02
CA GLY A 179 13.88 -3.33 11.52
C GLY A 179 14.21 -4.37 12.58
N THR A 180 14.81 -5.46 12.12
CA THR A 180 15.20 -6.57 13.00
C THR A 180 16.71 -6.78 12.99
N ARG A 181 17.30 -7.05 14.17
CA ARG A 181 18.69 -7.47 14.32
C ARG A 181 18.85 -8.31 15.59
N ASN A 182 19.76 -9.27 15.59
CA ASN A 182 20.09 -10.08 16.78
C ASN A 182 18.83 -10.69 17.47
N GLY A 183 17.85 -11.12 16.69
CA GLY A 183 16.61 -11.72 17.23
C GLY A 183 15.64 -10.75 17.89
N GLY A 184 15.80 -9.43 17.72
CA GLY A 184 14.91 -8.41 18.28
C GLY A 184 14.53 -7.36 17.21
N ILE A 185 13.77 -6.35 17.64
CA ILE A 185 13.34 -5.21 16.81
C ILE A 185 14.13 -3.96 17.24
N PHE A 186 14.53 -3.12 16.29
CA PHE A 186 15.09 -1.81 16.58
C PHE A 186 14.25 -0.70 15.90
N ILE A 187 14.18 0.45 16.57
CA ILE A 187 13.52 1.66 16.08
C ILE A 187 14.48 2.82 16.36
N GLY A 188 15.16 3.32 15.35
CA GLY A 188 16.27 4.25 15.54
C GLY A 188 17.36 3.61 16.40
N ASP A 189 17.71 4.25 17.50
CA ASP A 189 18.72 3.77 18.46
C ASP A 189 18.17 2.79 19.49
N GLU A 190 16.85 2.69 19.65
CA GLU A 190 16.21 1.80 20.62
C GLU A 190 16.19 0.36 20.13
N PHE A 191 16.41 -0.60 21.05
CA PHE A 191 16.40 -2.02 20.75
C PHE A 191 15.49 -2.79 21.71
N TYR A 192 14.63 -3.62 21.16
CA TYR A 192 13.65 -4.46 21.85
C TYR A 192 13.98 -5.93 21.59
N PRO A 193 14.56 -6.67 22.57
CA PRO A 193 14.86 -8.10 22.41
C PRO A 193 13.59 -8.92 22.15
N ALA A 194 13.73 -10.04 21.44
CA ALA A 194 12.60 -10.91 21.10
C ALA A 194 11.84 -11.44 22.34
N GLU A 195 12.54 -11.62 23.46
CA GLU A 195 11.94 -12.06 24.74
C GLU A 195 10.90 -11.06 25.29
N MET A 196 11.01 -9.78 24.90
CA MET A 196 10.05 -8.73 25.25
C MET A 196 8.86 -8.67 24.30
N ILE A 197 8.92 -9.42 23.18
CA ILE A 197 7.89 -9.40 22.14
C ILE A 197 7.05 -10.66 22.29
N ASP A 198 5.94 -10.56 23.02
CA ASP A 198 4.97 -11.66 23.14
C ASP A 198 4.18 -11.81 21.84
N THR A 199 4.68 -12.63 20.92
CA THR A 199 4.03 -12.92 19.65
C THR A 199 3.85 -14.42 19.41
N LYS A 200 2.68 -14.81 18.89
CA LYS A 200 2.42 -16.16 18.39
C LYS A 200 2.93 -16.38 16.96
N LEU A 201 3.36 -15.32 16.29
CA LEU A 201 3.94 -15.39 14.95
C LEU A 201 5.34 -15.98 15.02
N LYS A 202 5.57 -17.09 14.30
CA LYS A 202 6.86 -17.79 14.29
C LYS A 202 7.64 -17.46 13.02
N GLY A 203 8.97 -17.36 13.16
CA GLY A 203 9.93 -17.13 12.07
C GLY A 203 10.38 -15.67 11.96
N GLU A 204 11.65 -15.48 11.59
CA GLU A 204 12.28 -14.14 11.47
C GLU A 204 11.56 -13.20 10.52
N HIS A 205 10.98 -13.73 9.42
CA HIS A 205 10.20 -12.92 8.47
C HIS A 205 8.96 -12.29 9.11
N ASN A 206 8.40 -12.89 10.15
CA ASN A 206 7.27 -12.29 10.86
C ASN A 206 7.68 -11.24 11.90
N LEU A 207 8.92 -11.26 12.37
CA LEU A 207 9.47 -10.15 13.15
C LEU A 207 9.77 -8.93 12.26
N TYR A 208 10.06 -9.18 10.98
CA TYR A 208 10.29 -8.12 10.01
C TYR A 208 9.00 -7.44 9.52
N ASN A 209 7.90 -8.17 9.41
CA ASN A 209 6.59 -7.60 9.05
C ASN A 209 6.02 -6.73 10.17
#